data_412175d63d910a7d1eca1cd833421454
#
_entry.id   412175d63d910a7d1eca1cd833421454
#
_cell.length_a   1.000
_cell.length_b   1.000
_cell.length_c   1.000
_cell.angle_alpha   90.00
_cell.angle_beta   90.00
_cell.angle_gamma   90.00
#
_symmetry.space_group_name_H-M   'P 1'
#
loop_
_entity.id
_entity.type
_entity.pdbx_description
1 polymer ?
#
loop_
_entity_poly.entity_id
_entity_poly.type
_entity_poly.pdbx_seq_one_letter_code
_entity_poly.pdbx_strand_id
1 'polypeptide(L)'
;MYRRLLPGFSVSEGRMGRFLVTCMALGFFALIVAGVAAAWSTAQNEQHTADVGHTYQVEIAINRARVLIEQSETARRGFLLTGDTAYLQSYRTVMAALPGAIGRIATLTADNPGQQSKVATLRRQIADLEQHRERTISLSVRGDQSAALVQFQQETSIRRMRAVRTLADGMIAEEQRLLAIRDAAQQASVRVFYITLICAGLLLVLVAIITLVTLLRYTRELATSRDAIRDFADTLEDLVEERTADLSR
;
A
#
# COMPACT_ATOMS: atom_id res chain seq x y z
N MET A 1 -75.27 23.51 -5.76
CA MET A 1 -75.10 22.09 -5.54
C MET A 1 -74.17 21.57 -6.65
N TYR A 2 -72.90 22.00 -6.66
CA TYR A 2 -71.87 21.54 -7.61
C TYR A 2 -70.55 21.38 -6.85
N ARG A 3 -70.45 20.30 -6.12
CA ARG A 3 -69.20 19.93 -5.43
C ARG A 3 -69.05 18.44 -5.57
N ARG A 4 -68.38 17.98 -6.61
CA ARG A 4 -67.69 16.68 -6.77
C ARG A 4 -67.47 16.42 -8.27
N LEU A 5 -66.28 16.75 -8.74
CA LEU A 5 -65.62 16.12 -9.86
C LEU A 5 -64.19 16.70 -9.96
N LEU A 6 -63.38 16.45 -8.97
CA LEU A 6 -61.92 16.44 -9.14
C LEU A 6 -61.40 15.17 -8.44
N PRO A 7 -61.15 14.11 -9.18
CA PRO A 7 -60.49 12.95 -8.60
C PRO A 7 -58.98 13.19 -8.49
N GLY A 8 -58.51 13.21 -7.27
CA GLY A 8 -57.31 12.50 -6.90
C GLY A 8 -55.98 12.70 -7.63
N PHE A 9 -55.58 13.93 -8.02
CA PHE A 9 -54.24 14.16 -8.59
C PHE A 9 -53.10 14.32 -7.55
N SER A 10 -53.40 14.45 -6.27
CA SER A 10 -52.42 14.83 -5.24
C SER A 10 -51.67 13.68 -4.59
N VAL A 11 -52.06 12.42 -4.80
CA VAL A 11 -51.44 11.29 -4.06
C VAL A 11 -50.29 10.65 -4.86
N SER A 12 -50.28 10.74 -6.21
CA SER A 12 -49.20 10.16 -7.03
C SER A 12 -47.94 11.05 -7.09
N GLU A 13 -48.09 12.37 -7.15
CA GLU A 13 -46.97 13.30 -7.23
C GLU A 13 -46.07 13.27 -5.98
N GLY A 14 -46.64 13.21 -4.78
CA GLY A 14 -45.87 13.16 -3.53
C GLY A 14 -45.11 11.81 -3.34
N ARG A 15 -45.56 10.74 -3.96
CA ARG A 15 -44.87 9.42 -3.92
C ARG A 15 -43.72 9.37 -4.93
N MET A 16 -43.91 9.92 -6.11
CA MET A 16 -42.92 10.01 -7.17
C MET A 16 -41.75 10.92 -6.76
N GLY A 17 -42.04 12.11 -6.19
CA GLY A 17 -41.01 13.01 -5.69
C GLY A 17 -40.15 12.38 -4.60
N ARG A 18 -40.80 11.71 -3.64
CA ARG A 18 -40.07 10.97 -2.57
C ARG A 18 -39.20 9.85 -3.12
N PHE A 19 -39.67 9.13 -4.11
CA PHE A 19 -38.90 8.05 -4.75
C PHE A 19 -37.66 8.60 -5.47
N LEU A 20 -37.78 9.68 -6.24
CA LEU A 20 -36.64 10.32 -6.92
C LEU A 20 -35.60 10.85 -5.92
N VAL A 21 -36.05 11.52 -4.85
CA VAL A 21 -35.15 11.99 -3.79
C VAL A 21 -34.41 10.83 -3.12
N THR A 22 -35.08 9.71 -2.85
CA THR A 22 -34.44 8.52 -2.29
C THR A 22 -33.40 7.92 -3.24
N CYS A 23 -33.70 7.84 -4.54
CA CYS A 23 -32.73 7.38 -5.55
C CYS A 23 -31.51 8.31 -5.64
N MET A 24 -31.70 9.62 -5.62
CA MET A 24 -30.60 10.59 -5.58
C MET A 24 -29.76 10.43 -4.31
N ALA A 25 -30.40 10.31 -3.14
CA ALA A 25 -29.70 10.12 -1.87
C ALA A 25 -28.85 8.83 -1.86
N LEU A 26 -29.38 7.73 -2.39
CA LEU A 26 -28.64 6.46 -2.56
C LEU A 26 -27.46 6.61 -3.51
N GLY A 27 -27.62 7.34 -4.61
CA GLY A 27 -26.54 7.63 -5.54
C GLY A 27 -25.41 8.44 -4.90
N PHE A 28 -25.77 9.51 -4.18
CA PHE A 28 -24.80 10.32 -3.43
C PHE A 28 -24.11 9.53 -2.32
N PHE A 29 -24.85 8.69 -1.59
CA PHE A 29 -24.27 7.83 -0.57
C PHE A 29 -23.25 6.85 -1.16
N ALA A 30 -23.57 6.22 -2.31
CA ALA A 30 -22.64 5.34 -3.01
C ALA A 30 -21.36 6.07 -3.44
N LEU A 31 -21.46 7.32 -3.92
CA LEU A 31 -20.31 8.15 -4.28
C LEU A 31 -19.44 8.49 -3.05
N ILE A 32 -20.06 8.83 -1.92
CA ILE A 32 -19.33 9.10 -0.67
C ILE A 32 -18.57 7.86 -0.20
N VAL A 33 -19.23 6.69 -0.20
CA VAL A 33 -18.59 5.42 0.18
C VAL A 33 -17.43 5.11 -0.74
N ALA A 34 -17.57 5.27 -2.06
CA ALA A 34 -16.50 5.07 -3.03
C ALA A 34 -15.34 6.05 -2.80
N GLY A 35 -15.63 7.32 -2.52
CA GLY A 35 -14.62 8.35 -2.21
C GLY A 35 -13.83 8.04 -0.94
N VAL A 36 -14.51 7.63 0.14
CA VAL A 36 -13.86 7.22 1.39
C VAL A 36 -13.00 5.98 1.18
N ALA A 37 -13.50 4.99 0.45
CA ALA A 37 -12.74 3.78 0.15
C ALA A 37 -11.50 4.09 -0.71
N ALA A 38 -11.59 5.02 -1.66
CA ALA A 38 -10.47 5.47 -2.47
C ALA A 38 -9.40 6.19 -1.63
N ALA A 39 -9.81 7.11 -0.77
CA ALA A 39 -8.90 7.83 0.12
C ALA A 39 -8.18 6.89 1.08
N TRP A 40 -8.88 5.92 1.65
CA TRP A 40 -8.27 4.90 2.51
C TRP A 40 -7.28 4.02 1.74
N SER A 41 -7.66 3.54 0.55
CA SER A 41 -6.78 2.72 -0.29
C SER A 41 -5.49 3.47 -0.65
N THR A 42 -5.58 4.78 -0.95
CA THR A 42 -4.40 5.62 -1.25
C THR A 42 -3.48 5.73 -0.03
N ALA A 43 -4.02 6.05 1.15
CA ALA A 43 -3.24 6.14 2.38
C ALA A 43 -2.53 4.81 2.72
N GLN A 44 -3.22 3.69 2.53
CA GLN A 44 -2.67 2.36 2.77
C GLN A 44 -1.55 2.00 1.77
N ASN A 45 -1.67 2.44 0.51
CA ASN A 45 -0.65 2.25 -0.50
C ASN A 45 0.62 3.06 -0.22
N GLU A 46 0.49 4.29 0.28
CA GLU A 46 1.63 5.11 0.72
C GLU A 46 2.40 4.43 1.86
N GLN A 47 1.67 3.90 2.85
CA GLN A 47 2.27 3.19 3.98
C GLN A 47 2.99 1.90 3.52
N HIS A 48 2.39 1.14 2.61
CA HIS A 48 3.02 -0.05 2.04
C HIS A 48 4.32 0.29 1.28
N THR A 49 4.31 1.37 0.49
CA THR A 49 5.51 1.83 -0.22
C THR A 49 6.63 2.21 0.75
N ALA A 50 6.28 2.85 1.87
CA ALA A 50 7.24 3.18 2.93
C ALA A 50 7.82 1.92 3.59
N ASP A 51 6.99 0.91 3.88
CA ASP A 51 7.42 -0.38 4.46
C ASP A 51 8.36 -1.15 3.53
N VAL A 52 8.07 -1.19 2.23
CA VAL A 52 8.96 -1.78 1.20
C VAL A 52 10.29 -1.03 1.17
N GLY A 53 10.24 0.30 1.13
CA GLY A 53 11.45 1.14 1.15
C GLY A 53 12.29 0.91 2.42
N HIS A 54 11.65 0.77 3.58
CA HIS A 54 12.31 0.48 4.84
C HIS A 54 13.02 -0.88 4.81
N THR A 55 12.35 -1.94 4.38
CA THR A 55 12.95 -3.28 4.25
C THR A 55 14.20 -3.26 3.36
N TYR A 56 14.15 -2.59 2.20
CA TYR A 56 15.32 -2.44 1.33
C TYR A 56 16.47 -1.68 2.02
N GLN A 57 16.18 -0.64 2.80
CA GLN A 57 17.22 0.09 3.53
C GLN A 57 17.91 -0.81 4.57
N VAL A 58 17.15 -1.64 5.28
CA VAL A 58 17.69 -2.62 6.24
C VAL A 58 18.57 -3.64 5.52
N GLU A 59 18.10 -4.22 4.43
CA GLU A 59 18.87 -5.18 3.62
C GLU A 59 20.18 -4.59 3.08
N ILE A 60 20.13 -3.36 2.56
CA ILE A 60 21.33 -2.64 2.09
C ILE A 60 22.31 -2.42 3.24
N ALA A 61 21.84 -2.02 4.43
CA ALA A 61 22.70 -1.81 5.59
C ALA A 61 23.35 -3.12 6.05
N ILE A 62 22.62 -4.23 6.11
CA ILE A 62 23.16 -5.56 6.46
C ILE A 62 24.19 -6.00 5.43
N ASN A 63 23.89 -5.89 4.14
CA ASN A 63 24.81 -6.24 3.07
C ASN A 63 26.06 -5.38 3.09
N ARG A 64 25.93 -4.08 3.40
CA ARG A 64 27.10 -3.20 3.57
C ARG A 64 28.04 -3.67 4.68
N ALA A 65 27.48 -4.02 5.84
CA ALA A 65 28.28 -4.56 6.94
C ALA A 65 28.97 -5.88 6.54
N ARG A 66 28.25 -6.78 5.85
CA ARG A 66 28.79 -8.05 5.34
C ARG A 66 29.95 -7.83 4.37
N VAL A 67 29.79 -6.93 3.40
CA VAL A 67 30.86 -6.60 2.44
C VAL A 67 32.10 -6.06 3.14
N LEU A 68 31.94 -5.16 4.12
CA LEU A 68 33.07 -4.64 4.92
C LEU A 68 33.79 -5.76 5.65
N ILE A 69 33.08 -6.70 6.26
CA ILE A 69 33.70 -7.85 6.96
C ILE A 69 34.49 -8.73 5.98
N GLU A 70 33.96 -9.00 4.78
CA GLU A 70 34.64 -9.78 3.76
C GLU A 70 35.85 -9.05 3.19
N GLN A 71 35.75 -7.76 2.94
CA GLN A 71 36.87 -6.93 2.51
C GLN A 71 38.00 -6.88 3.56
N SER A 72 37.64 -6.78 4.83
CA SER A 72 38.61 -6.81 5.93
C SER A 72 39.38 -8.14 5.97
N GLU A 73 38.69 -9.28 5.73
CA GLU A 73 39.34 -10.59 5.66
C GLU A 73 40.27 -10.71 4.47
N THR A 74 39.83 -10.23 3.30
CA THR A 74 40.66 -10.22 2.08
C THR A 74 41.91 -9.36 2.27
N ALA A 75 41.79 -8.18 2.84
CA ALA A 75 42.91 -7.29 3.12
C ALA A 75 43.87 -7.93 4.15
N ARG A 76 43.35 -8.52 5.25
CA ARG A 76 44.18 -9.25 6.21
C ARG A 76 44.98 -10.36 5.57
N ARG A 77 44.36 -11.20 4.76
CA ARG A 77 45.03 -12.29 4.03
C ARG A 77 46.11 -11.77 3.10
N GLY A 78 45.81 -10.70 2.34
CA GLY A 78 46.77 -10.06 1.48
C GLY A 78 48.03 -9.62 2.27
N PHE A 79 47.84 -8.96 3.42
CA PHE A 79 48.92 -8.53 4.28
C PHE A 79 49.74 -9.72 4.84
N LEU A 80 49.09 -10.78 5.36
CA LEU A 80 49.78 -11.94 5.90
C LEU A 80 50.57 -12.72 4.85
N LEU A 81 50.14 -12.72 3.59
CA LEU A 81 50.82 -13.46 2.50
C LEU A 81 51.96 -12.65 1.86
N THR A 82 51.80 -11.35 1.75
CA THR A 82 52.74 -10.52 0.98
C THR A 82 53.63 -9.62 1.84
N GLY A 83 53.22 -9.32 3.08
CA GLY A 83 53.87 -8.31 3.93
C GLY A 83 53.61 -6.87 3.46
N ASP A 84 52.83 -6.64 2.40
CA ASP A 84 52.59 -5.31 1.87
C ASP A 84 51.67 -4.51 2.79
N THR A 85 52.19 -3.39 3.27
CA THR A 85 51.52 -2.48 4.22
C THR A 85 50.26 -1.81 3.60
N ALA A 86 50.13 -1.75 2.30
CA ALA A 86 48.92 -1.25 1.66
C ALA A 86 47.68 -2.08 2.02
N TYR A 87 47.84 -3.40 2.12
CA TYR A 87 46.78 -4.28 2.62
C TYR A 87 46.43 -4.04 4.09
N LEU A 88 47.42 -3.78 4.92
CA LEU A 88 47.21 -3.47 6.35
C LEU A 88 46.44 -2.14 6.51
N GLN A 89 46.79 -1.15 5.70
CA GLN A 89 46.06 0.14 5.70
C GLN A 89 44.62 -0.05 5.23
N SER A 90 44.38 -0.82 4.16
CA SER A 90 43.04 -1.18 3.68
C SER A 90 42.23 -1.90 4.79
N TYR A 91 42.82 -2.87 5.47
CA TYR A 91 42.20 -3.54 6.63
C TYR A 91 41.73 -2.56 7.69
N ARG A 92 42.62 -1.66 8.12
CA ARG A 92 42.30 -0.65 9.14
C ARG A 92 41.19 0.31 8.72
N THR A 93 41.21 0.76 7.48
CA THR A 93 40.18 1.64 6.93
C THR A 93 38.81 0.96 6.93
N VAL A 94 38.75 -0.29 6.50
CA VAL A 94 37.49 -1.08 6.45
C VAL A 94 36.97 -1.36 7.87
N MET A 95 37.88 -1.72 8.80
CA MET A 95 37.49 -1.97 10.20
C MET A 95 37.00 -0.71 10.90
N ALA A 96 37.55 0.46 10.61
CA ALA A 96 37.07 1.74 11.13
C ALA A 96 35.66 2.12 10.64
N ALA A 97 35.28 1.68 9.45
CA ALA A 97 33.94 1.93 8.89
C ALA A 97 32.86 0.98 9.46
N LEU A 98 33.25 -0.16 9.97
CA LEU A 98 32.33 -1.24 10.37
C LEU A 98 31.38 -0.86 11.53
N PRO A 99 31.82 -0.19 12.62
CA PRO A 99 30.94 0.23 13.71
C PRO A 99 29.80 1.14 13.21
N GLY A 100 30.09 2.05 12.27
CA GLY A 100 29.07 2.91 11.64
C GLY A 100 28.05 2.12 10.84
N ALA A 101 28.49 1.11 10.07
CA ALA A 101 27.60 0.24 9.32
C ALA A 101 26.66 -0.56 10.25
N ILE A 102 27.20 -1.10 11.35
CA ILE A 102 26.38 -1.81 12.36
C ILE A 102 25.44 -0.85 13.09
N GLY A 103 25.90 0.36 13.40
CA GLY A 103 25.08 1.42 13.98
C GLY A 103 23.88 1.76 13.08
N ARG A 104 24.08 1.81 11.77
CA ARG A 104 23.00 2.04 10.80
C ARG A 104 21.95 0.92 10.84
N ILE A 105 22.37 -0.37 10.93
CA ILE A 105 21.45 -1.48 11.10
C ILE A 105 20.65 -1.32 12.38
N ALA A 106 21.33 -1.03 13.51
CA ALA A 106 20.67 -0.84 14.80
C ALA A 106 19.62 0.27 14.78
N THR A 107 19.91 1.39 14.11
CA THR A 107 18.96 2.49 13.96
C THR A 107 17.75 2.10 13.12
N LEU A 108 17.98 1.44 12.00
CA LEU A 108 16.90 1.02 11.08
C LEU A 108 15.99 -0.06 11.68
N THR A 109 16.49 -0.87 12.61
CA THR A 109 15.72 -1.96 13.24
C THR A 109 15.34 -1.67 14.68
N ALA A 110 15.32 -0.38 15.08
CA ALA A 110 15.10 0.04 16.46
C ALA A 110 13.73 -0.39 17.02
N ASP A 111 12.74 -0.50 16.15
CA ASP A 111 11.37 -0.92 16.41
C ASP A 111 11.20 -2.45 16.56
N ASN A 112 12.23 -3.25 16.20
CA ASN A 112 12.18 -4.71 16.22
C ASN A 112 13.13 -5.32 17.25
N PRO A 113 12.63 -5.71 18.45
CA PRO A 113 13.48 -6.30 19.52
C PRO A 113 14.22 -7.57 19.09
N GLY A 114 13.61 -8.37 18.19
CA GLY A 114 14.26 -9.58 17.65
C GLY A 114 15.48 -9.23 16.80
N GLN A 115 15.38 -8.23 15.95
CA GLN A 115 16.51 -7.72 15.17
C GLN A 115 17.57 -7.05 16.06
N GLN A 116 17.18 -6.28 17.09
CA GLN A 116 18.13 -5.70 18.05
C GLN A 116 18.97 -6.76 18.77
N SER A 117 18.36 -7.89 19.14
CA SER A 117 19.10 -9.04 19.72
C SER A 117 20.12 -9.62 18.73
N LYS A 118 19.76 -9.73 17.45
CA LYS A 118 20.66 -10.16 16.39
C LYS A 118 21.78 -9.16 16.13
N VAL A 119 21.52 -7.85 16.18
CA VAL A 119 22.54 -6.79 16.10
C VAL A 119 23.53 -6.89 17.26
N ALA A 120 23.04 -7.10 18.48
CA ALA A 120 23.92 -7.29 19.64
C ALA A 120 24.82 -8.54 19.50
N THR A 121 24.27 -9.62 18.94
CA THR A 121 25.01 -10.84 18.62
C THR A 121 26.05 -10.59 17.53
N LEU A 122 25.69 -9.86 16.47
CA LEU A 122 26.60 -9.47 15.39
C LEU A 122 27.79 -8.66 15.92
N ARG A 123 27.54 -7.68 16.80
CA ARG A 123 28.60 -6.90 17.45
C ARG A 123 29.59 -7.80 18.22
N ARG A 124 29.09 -8.76 19.00
CA ARG A 124 29.93 -9.70 19.75
C ARG A 124 30.75 -10.59 18.83
N GLN A 125 30.17 -11.13 17.78
CA GLN A 125 30.86 -11.97 16.79
C GLN A 125 31.94 -11.21 16.03
N ILE A 126 31.69 -9.93 15.70
CA ILE A 126 32.66 -9.07 15.05
C ILE A 126 33.83 -8.72 16.01
N ALA A 127 33.54 -8.40 17.26
CA ALA A 127 34.61 -8.14 18.27
C ALA A 127 35.49 -9.38 18.48
N ASP A 128 34.91 -10.58 18.56
CA ASP A 128 35.68 -11.82 18.67
C ASP A 128 36.54 -12.05 17.40
N LEU A 129 35.98 -11.81 16.22
CA LEU A 129 36.68 -11.90 14.93
C LEU A 129 37.85 -10.90 14.87
N GLU A 130 37.64 -9.65 15.28
CA GLU A 130 38.68 -8.61 15.34
C GLU A 130 39.83 -8.98 16.30
N GLN A 131 39.51 -9.42 17.51
CA GLN A 131 40.52 -9.83 18.46
C GLN A 131 41.44 -10.93 17.92
N HIS A 132 40.89 -11.90 17.21
CA HIS A 132 41.69 -12.98 16.61
C HIS A 132 42.53 -12.49 15.44
N ARG A 133 42.01 -11.60 14.64
CA ARG A 133 42.71 -11.01 13.49
C ARG A 133 43.87 -10.14 13.90
N GLU A 134 43.68 -9.31 14.93
CA GLU A 134 44.73 -8.43 15.48
C GLU A 134 45.92 -9.23 16.03
N ARG A 135 45.69 -10.42 16.60
CA ARG A 135 46.79 -11.30 17.07
C ARG A 135 47.66 -11.74 15.88
N THR A 136 47.08 -12.19 14.77
CA THR A 136 47.87 -12.61 13.59
C THR A 136 48.59 -11.44 12.92
N ILE A 137 47.91 -10.28 12.83
CA ILE A 137 48.50 -9.06 12.27
C ILE A 137 49.71 -8.61 13.16
N SER A 138 49.53 -8.62 14.48
CA SER A 138 50.61 -8.19 15.40
C SER A 138 51.84 -9.07 15.33
N LEU A 139 51.70 -10.38 15.11
CA LEU A 139 52.83 -11.28 14.88
C LEU A 139 53.57 -10.94 13.59
N SER A 140 52.85 -10.74 12.51
CA SER A 140 53.43 -10.37 11.20
C SER A 140 54.12 -9.01 11.26
N VAL A 141 53.54 -8.00 11.91
CA VAL A 141 54.16 -6.68 12.07
C VAL A 141 55.45 -6.73 12.90
N ARG A 142 55.59 -7.67 13.85
CA ARG A 142 56.83 -7.88 14.63
C ARG A 142 57.88 -8.64 13.85
N GLY A 143 57.62 -9.06 12.62
CA GLY A 143 58.54 -9.83 11.78
C GLY A 143 58.45 -11.34 11.98
N ASP A 144 57.58 -11.83 12.85
CA ASP A 144 57.36 -13.28 13.03
C ASP A 144 56.29 -13.81 12.08
N GLN A 145 56.65 -13.78 10.80
CA GLN A 145 55.76 -14.21 9.71
C GLN A 145 55.36 -15.70 9.81
N SER A 146 56.30 -16.50 10.29
CA SER A 146 56.06 -17.95 10.46
C SER A 146 55.00 -18.23 11.52
N ALA A 147 55.14 -17.63 12.68
CA ALA A 147 54.13 -17.72 13.76
C ALA A 147 52.76 -17.17 13.32
N ALA A 148 52.74 -16.06 12.57
CA ALA A 148 51.52 -15.48 12.05
C ALA A 148 50.79 -16.43 11.09
N LEU A 149 51.53 -17.12 10.19
CA LEU A 149 50.96 -18.11 9.27
C LEU A 149 50.47 -19.38 9.98
N VAL A 150 51.23 -19.88 10.94
CA VAL A 150 50.83 -21.04 11.75
C VAL A 150 49.53 -20.72 12.51
N GLN A 151 49.44 -19.55 13.15
CA GLN A 151 48.26 -19.14 13.85
C GLN A 151 47.07 -18.92 12.90
N PHE A 152 47.30 -18.36 11.72
CA PHE A 152 46.29 -18.20 10.69
C PHE A 152 45.73 -19.56 10.22
N GLN A 153 46.58 -20.58 10.02
CA GLN A 153 46.13 -21.91 9.63
C GLN A 153 45.34 -22.64 10.72
N GLN A 154 45.68 -22.38 12.01
CA GLN A 154 44.96 -22.94 13.16
C GLN A 154 43.66 -22.24 13.46
N GLU A 155 43.45 -21.04 12.91
CA GLU A 155 42.24 -20.26 13.16
C GLU A 155 40.99 -20.91 12.61
N THR A 156 39.94 -20.88 13.42
CA THR A 156 38.58 -21.20 12.97
C THR A 156 37.91 -20.03 12.24
N SER A 157 38.68 -19.21 11.49
CA SER A 157 38.27 -18.02 10.79
C SER A 157 37.09 -18.31 9.84
N ILE A 158 37.15 -19.43 9.10
CA ILE A 158 36.06 -19.86 8.21
C ILE A 158 34.76 -20.09 8.99
N ARG A 159 34.83 -20.68 10.17
CA ARG A 159 33.67 -20.95 11.01
C ARG A 159 33.05 -19.67 11.54
N ARG A 160 33.88 -18.71 12.00
CA ARG A 160 33.44 -17.38 12.46
C ARG A 160 32.80 -16.57 11.34
N MET A 161 33.42 -16.55 10.16
CA MET A 161 32.85 -15.89 8.99
C MET A 161 31.49 -16.50 8.58
N ARG A 162 31.38 -17.82 8.64
CA ARG A 162 30.11 -18.50 8.38
C ARG A 162 29.04 -18.11 9.38
N ALA A 163 29.39 -18.03 10.69
CA ALA A 163 28.44 -17.60 11.72
C ALA A 163 27.91 -16.18 11.47
N VAL A 164 28.80 -15.25 11.11
CA VAL A 164 28.40 -13.87 10.74
C VAL A 164 27.48 -13.86 9.50
N ARG A 165 27.82 -14.62 8.47
CA ARG A 165 26.96 -14.72 7.27
C ARG A 165 25.59 -15.28 7.60
N THR A 166 25.54 -16.41 8.32
CA THR A 166 24.25 -17.02 8.72
C THR A 166 23.38 -16.06 9.55
N LEU A 167 24.02 -15.28 10.43
CA LEU A 167 23.30 -14.29 11.21
C LEU A 167 22.75 -13.16 10.32
N ALA A 168 23.56 -12.64 9.40
CA ALA A 168 23.15 -11.61 8.44
C ALA A 168 22.02 -12.11 7.51
N ASP A 169 22.15 -13.33 6.98
CA ASP A 169 21.12 -13.95 6.16
C ASP A 169 19.82 -14.15 6.95
N GLY A 170 19.91 -14.55 8.22
CA GLY A 170 18.74 -14.66 9.11
C GLY A 170 18.10 -13.31 9.47
N MET A 171 18.87 -12.22 9.43
CA MET A 171 18.32 -10.86 9.60
C MET A 171 17.56 -10.42 8.34
N ILE A 172 18.11 -10.67 7.17
CA ILE A 172 17.46 -10.38 5.87
C ILE A 172 16.18 -11.21 5.72
N ALA A 173 16.25 -12.51 6.01
CA ALA A 173 15.08 -13.40 5.93
C ALA A 173 13.93 -12.94 6.85
N GLU A 174 14.23 -12.39 8.02
CA GLU A 174 13.20 -11.83 8.92
C GLU A 174 12.54 -10.58 8.33
N GLU A 175 13.31 -9.66 7.72
CA GLU A 175 12.75 -8.49 7.05
C GLU A 175 11.85 -8.88 5.88
N GLN A 176 12.28 -9.85 5.06
CA GLN A 176 11.48 -10.38 3.95
C GLN A 176 10.21 -11.07 4.44
N ARG A 177 10.28 -11.80 5.57
CA ARG A 177 9.10 -12.42 6.20
C ARG A 177 8.09 -11.39 6.67
N LEU A 178 8.56 -10.32 7.32
CA LEU A 178 7.70 -9.22 7.77
C LEU A 178 7.05 -8.50 6.59
N LEU A 179 7.83 -8.23 5.53
CA LEU A 179 7.32 -7.64 4.30
C LEU A 179 6.24 -8.52 3.66
N ALA A 180 6.47 -9.83 3.56
CA ALA A 180 5.48 -10.77 2.98
C ALA A 180 4.16 -10.78 3.76
N ILE A 181 4.20 -10.70 5.10
CA ILE A 181 2.99 -10.61 5.93
C ILE A 181 2.22 -9.30 5.65
N ARG A 182 2.94 -8.17 5.56
CA ARG A 182 2.37 -6.85 5.26
C ARG A 182 1.78 -6.82 3.84
N ASP A 183 2.48 -7.40 2.87
CA ASP A 183 2.01 -7.52 1.48
C ASP A 183 0.72 -8.34 1.36
N ALA A 184 0.63 -9.48 2.05
CA ALA A 184 -0.59 -10.29 2.08
C ALA A 184 -1.79 -9.51 2.66
N ALA A 185 -1.59 -8.73 3.72
CA ALA A 185 -2.62 -7.87 4.30
C ALA A 185 -3.04 -6.75 3.32
N GLN A 186 -2.08 -6.15 2.63
CA GLN A 186 -2.31 -5.14 1.60
C GLN A 186 -3.16 -5.69 0.45
N GLN A 187 -2.81 -6.87 -0.08
CA GLN A 187 -3.56 -7.51 -1.17
C GLN A 187 -5.02 -7.79 -0.79
N ALA A 188 -5.28 -8.19 0.46
CA ALA A 188 -6.64 -8.37 0.97
C ALA A 188 -7.43 -7.05 0.94
N SER A 189 -6.83 -5.94 1.40
CA SER A 189 -7.44 -4.61 1.40
C SER A 189 -7.72 -4.09 -0.02
N VAL A 190 -6.80 -4.27 -0.95
CA VAL A 190 -6.98 -3.91 -2.37
C VAL A 190 -8.14 -4.69 -2.99
N ARG A 191 -8.28 -5.97 -2.68
CA ARG A 191 -9.41 -6.78 -3.16
C ARG A 191 -10.74 -6.26 -2.63
N VAL A 192 -10.84 -5.94 -1.35
CA VAL A 192 -12.04 -5.35 -0.74
C VAL A 192 -12.37 -4.01 -1.39
N PHE A 193 -11.37 -3.18 -1.65
CA PHE A 193 -11.56 -1.90 -2.35
C PHE A 193 -12.18 -2.09 -3.75
N TYR A 194 -11.64 -2.99 -4.59
CA TYR A 194 -12.20 -3.25 -5.91
C TYR A 194 -13.64 -3.80 -5.84
N ILE A 195 -13.93 -4.70 -4.91
CA ILE A 195 -15.30 -5.21 -4.71
C ILE A 195 -16.24 -4.06 -4.36
N THR A 196 -15.86 -3.20 -3.42
CA THR A 196 -16.65 -2.03 -3.01
C THR A 196 -16.89 -1.08 -4.19
N LEU A 197 -15.87 -0.81 -4.99
CA LEU A 197 -15.97 0.06 -6.17
C LEU A 197 -16.93 -0.52 -7.22
N ILE A 198 -16.83 -1.81 -7.50
CA ILE A 198 -17.72 -2.50 -8.45
C ILE A 198 -19.17 -2.47 -7.94
N CYS A 199 -19.41 -2.77 -6.67
CA CYS A 199 -20.74 -2.72 -6.07
C CYS A 199 -21.34 -1.31 -6.12
N ALA A 200 -20.56 -0.28 -5.79
CA ALA A 200 -20.98 1.11 -5.89
C ALA A 200 -21.30 1.52 -7.33
N GLY A 201 -20.47 1.13 -8.28
CA GLY A 201 -20.71 1.37 -9.71
C GLY A 201 -21.98 0.71 -10.24
N LEU A 202 -22.20 -0.56 -9.89
CA LEU A 202 -23.43 -1.27 -10.24
C LEU A 202 -24.67 -0.63 -9.64
N LEU A 203 -24.59 -0.18 -8.38
CA LEU A 203 -25.69 0.52 -7.72
C LEU A 203 -26.00 1.85 -8.43
N LEU A 204 -24.98 2.63 -8.81
CA LEU A 204 -25.16 3.86 -9.56
C LEU A 204 -25.82 3.65 -10.92
N VAL A 205 -25.39 2.63 -11.67
CA VAL A 205 -26.00 2.26 -12.95
C VAL A 205 -27.46 1.85 -12.76
N LEU A 206 -27.76 1.05 -11.74
CA LEU A 206 -29.11 0.64 -11.41
C LEU A 206 -30.00 1.86 -11.09
N VAL A 207 -29.53 2.76 -10.24
CA VAL A 207 -30.24 4.00 -9.89
C VAL A 207 -30.48 4.87 -11.15
N ALA A 208 -29.49 4.99 -12.03
CA ALA A 208 -29.61 5.74 -13.28
C ALA A 208 -30.66 5.13 -14.20
N ILE A 209 -30.67 3.81 -14.37
CA ILE A 209 -31.67 3.10 -15.19
C ILE A 209 -33.07 3.31 -14.61
N ILE A 210 -33.26 3.12 -13.32
CA ILE A 210 -34.56 3.30 -12.66
C ILE A 210 -35.04 4.73 -12.82
N THR A 211 -34.17 5.72 -12.61
CA THR A 211 -34.50 7.15 -12.77
C THR A 211 -34.90 7.47 -14.22
N LEU A 212 -34.16 6.96 -15.21
CA LEU A 212 -34.44 7.17 -16.63
C LEU A 212 -35.77 6.55 -17.02
N VAL A 213 -36.02 5.29 -16.64
CA VAL A 213 -37.31 4.61 -16.94
C VAL A 213 -38.49 5.36 -16.34
N THR A 214 -38.31 5.82 -15.08
CA THR A 214 -39.36 6.58 -14.38
C THR A 214 -39.63 7.92 -15.09
N LEU A 215 -38.59 8.64 -15.49
CA LEU A 215 -38.71 9.90 -16.22
C LEU A 215 -39.38 9.72 -17.56
N LEU A 216 -39.01 8.68 -18.34
CA LEU A 216 -39.62 8.37 -19.62
C LEU A 216 -41.12 8.01 -19.50
N ARG A 217 -41.50 7.29 -18.44
CA ARG A 217 -42.93 6.99 -18.16
C ARG A 217 -43.70 8.26 -17.84
N TYR A 218 -43.14 9.11 -16.98
CA TYR A 218 -43.77 10.37 -16.57
C TYR A 218 -43.96 11.35 -17.72
N THR A 219 -42.98 11.48 -18.63
CA THR A 219 -43.11 12.33 -19.84
C THR A 219 -44.15 11.82 -20.79
N ARG A 220 -44.32 10.49 -20.93
CA ARG A 220 -45.38 9.89 -21.74
C ARG A 220 -46.79 10.14 -21.17
N GLU A 221 -46.95 10.00 -19.84
CA GLU A 221 -48.23 10.27 -19.18
C GLU A 221 -48.62 11.75 -19.28
N LEU A 222 -47.66 12.67 -19.19
CA LEU A 222 -47.90 14.11 -19.39
C LEU A 222 -48.35 14.43 -20.84
N ALA A 223 -47.75 13.76 -21.85
CA ALA A 223 -48.11 13.93 -23.25
C ALA A 223 -49.56 13.46 -23.50
N THR A 224 -49.93 12.27 -23.02
CA THR A 224 -51.28 11.76 -23.15
C THR A 224 -52.33 12.59 -22.40
N SER A 225 -52.01 13.14 -21.24
CA SER A 225 -52.90 14.05 -20.51
C SER A 225 -53.07 15.39 -21.22
N ARG A 226 -52.05 15.91 -21.90
CA ARG A 226 -52.14 17.13 -22.71
C ARG A 226 -53.05 16.93 -23.95
N ASP A 227 -52.88 15.79 -24.62
CA ASP A 227 -53.71 15.46 -25.80
C ASP A 227 -55.16 15.31 -25.38
N ALA A 228 -55.47 14.65 -24.26
CA ALA A 228 -56.85 14.53 -23.74
C ALA A 228 -57.46 15.87 -23.35
N ILE A 229 -56.68 16.82 -22.81
CA ILE A 229 -57.18 18.19 -22.50
C ILE A 229 -57.44 18.98 -23.78
N ARG A 230 -56.62 18.81 -24.84
CA ARG A 230 -56.86 19.43 -26.15
C ARG A 230 -58.12 18.91 -26.77
N ASP A 231 -58.30 17.58 -26.88
CA ASP A 231 -59.51 16.98 -27.42
C ASP A 231 -60.76 17.42 -26.65
N PHE A 232 -60.64 17.60 -25.33
CA PHE A 232 -61.76 18.12 -24.52
C PHE A 232 -62.02 19.59 -24.78
N ALA A 233 -61.02 20.42 -25.02
CA ALA A 233 -61.15 21.82 -25.37
C ALA A 233 -61.81 22.01 -26.75
N ASP A 234 -61.34 21.23 -27.73
CA ASP A 234 -61.90 21.23 -29.11
C ASP A 234 -63.39 20.82 -29.08
N THR A 235 -63.75 19.76 -28.32
CA THR A 235 -65.13 19.29 -28.17
C THR A 235 -66.02 20.36 -27.48
N LEU A 236 -65.49 21.14 -26.52
CA LEU A 236 -66.21 22.23 -25.90
C LEU A 236 -66.43 23.40 -26.86
N GLU A 237 -65.46 23.69 -27.73
CA GLU A 237 -65.52 24.77 -28.70
C GLU A 237 -66.61 24.46 -29.73
N ASP A 238 -66.65 23.20 -30.26
CA ASP A 238 -67.70 22.70 -31.15
C ASP A 238 -69.10 22.78 -30.49
N LEU A 239 -69.26 22.43 -29.26
CA LEU A 239 -70.50 22.45 -28.49
C LEU A 239 -71.01 23.88 -28.23
N VAL A 240 -70.08 24.83 -28.00
CA VAL A 240 -70.43 26.26 -27.89
C VAL A 240 -70.85 26.86 -29.19
N GLU A 241 -70.23 26.48 -30.32
CA GLU A 241 -70.56 26.94 -31.63
C GLU A 241 -71.95 26.41 -32.06
N GLU A 242 -72.28 25.15 -31.82
CA GLU A 242 -73.55 24.54 -32.01
C GLU A 242 -74.67 25.23 -31.21
N ARG A 243 -74.41 25.49 -29.93
CA ARG A 243 -75.35 26.19 -29.04
C ARG A 243 -75.59 27.63 -29.45
N THR A 244 -74.54 28.34 -29.88
CA THR A 244 -74.69 29.73 -30.38
C THR A 244 -75.40 29.84 -31.67
N ALA A 245 -75.20 28.86 -32.57
CA ALA A 245 -75.96 28.76 -33.82
C ALA A 245 -77.45 28.47 -33.57
N ASP A 246 -77.80 27.65 -32.58
CA ASP A 246 -79.23 27.35 -32.23
C ASP A 246 -79.92 28.54 -31.56
N LEU A 247 -79.23 29.42 -30.85
CA LEU A 247 -79.79 30.63 -30.21
C LEU A 247 -79.95 31.80 -31.18
N SER A 248 -79.34 31.70 -32.39
CA SER A 248 -79.43 32.72 -33.43
C SER A 248 -80.51 32.44 -34.47
N ARG A 249 -81.28 31.38 -34.33
CA ARG A 249 -82.47 31.02 -35.12
C ARG A 249 -83.74 31.35 -34.33
#